data_c10759f79003625f8c7cbce117f006d2
#
_entry.id   c10759f79003625f8c7cbce117f006d2
#
_cell.length_a   1.000
_cell.length_b   1.000
_cell.length_c   1.000
_cell.angle_alpha   90.00
_cell.angle_beta   90.00
_cell.angle_gamma   90.00
#
_symmetry.space_group_name_H-M   'P 1'
#
loop_
_entity.id
_entity.type
_entity.pdbx_description
1 polymer ?
#
loop_
_entity_poly.entity_id
_entity_poly.type
_entity_poly.pdbx_seq_one_letter_code
_entity_poly.pdbx_strand_id
1 'polypeptide(L)'
;MALVDDRIGKYTVKSFIKEGLYNECYVVQDASGTSYFLKVYDLKRVPSKVMTSDSIIAEIEYCEGFDHPNVIKFVEKGVYKKDEEMYPYYMTEYLSGNMIADPLSKGRVFSIKTALDIIKYALKGLEHIHASGLVHNDITPRNIIYNVSDPSLTAVIDLGHVSKSCPKSISFETSDLTPFFRAPETYNGIYDERSDIYSIAAVLYSMIFGNAPWAASYSMTDVYNCSRMKTIMAERLSFSGGIDKCPSWLSSVLKMCLSFDPDLRIQTARELYEAIESRSCPLPSNSSVRTSVASSGTKARETSYEIVQKKGNGFADVAGMEDIKALLQKKVLFLLKYPEKAKKYNLTPPNGMLLYGPPGCGKTFFAEKFAEEAGLNYILIKASDVGSTYIHGSQGKIAQLFAEAEAKAPSVICFDEFDAMVPKRTASEAGVLLNSEVNEFLSQMNNCSARGVFVIGTTNQKDLIDPAVLRTGRMDLHVEIGAPDLLTRKKIFDLYLSSRPCSGIDTDRLAEITQNFSSSDISYIVNDAAMVAAFTDSAVTQELLEDSIRNRPSSLKPSGDMNTRRKIGF
;
A
#
# COMPACT_ATOMS: atom_id res chain seq x y z
N MET A 1 -4.19 -36.57 -0.13
CA MET A 1 -3.81 -37.77 0.71
C MET A 1 -5.09 -38.40 1.22
N ALA A 2 -5.22 -39.72 1.23
CA ALA A 2 -6.36 -40.35 1.94
C ALA A 2 -5.84 -40.81 3.30
N LEU A 3 -6.08 -40.05 4.36
CA LEU A 3 -5.58 -40.33 5.71
C LEU A 3 -6.64 -40.90 6.67
N VAL A 4 -7.89 -41.04 6.20
CA VAL A 4 -8.97 -41.58 7.05
C VAL A 4 -8.60 -42.98 7.51
N ASP A 5 -8.76 -43.24 8.85
CA ASP A 5 -8.35 -44.41 9.58
C ASP A 5 -6.84 -44.58 9.85
N ASP A 6 -5.99 -43.69 9.30
CA ASP A 6 -4.57 -43.67 9.64
C ASP A 6 -4.35 -43.22 11.12
N ARG A 7 -3.22 -43.64 11.70
CA ARG A 7 -2.79 -43.14 13.01
C ARG A 7 -1.63 -42.16 12.88
N ILE A 8 -1.82 -41.00 13.49
CA ILE A 8 -0.78 -39.95 13.59
C ILE A 8 -0.43 -39.80 15.08
N GLY A 9 0.70 -40.39 15.48
CA GLY A 9 1.06 -40.50 16.88
C GLY A 9 0.02 -41.27 17.70
N LYS A 10 -0.56 -40.63 18.72
CA LYS A 10 -1.62 -41.21 19.59
C LYS A 10 -3.04 -41.00 19.05
N TYR A 11 -3.21 -40.28 17.94
CA TYR A 11 -4.51 -39.91 17.39
C TYR A 11 -4.90 -40.79 16.19
N THR A 12 -6.18 -41.03 16.02
CA THR A 12 -6.77 -41.73 14.86
C THR A 12 -7.51 -40.70 14.00
N VAL A 13 -7.24 -40.66 12.70
CA VAL A 13 -7.93 -39.81 11.75
C VAL A 13 -9.34 -40.34 11.52
N LYS A 14 -10.38 -39.55 11.81
CA LYS A 14 -11.78 -39.94 11.77
C LYS A 14 -12.48 -39.51 10.51
N SER A 15 -12.28 -38.28 10.08
CA SER A 15 -12.96 -37.76 8.89
C SER A 15 -12.14 -36.68 8.20
N PHE A 16 -12.29 -36.63 6.89
CA PHE A 16 -11.79 -35.54 6.06
C PHE A 16 -12.76 -34.36 6.16
N ILE A 17 -12.24 -33.14 6.26
CA ILE A 17 -13.03 -31.89 6.31
C ILE A 17 -12.99 -31.18 4.97
N LYS A 18 -11.79 -30.77 4.54
CA LYS A 18 -11.59 -30.00 3.30
C LYS A 18 -10.14 -30.13 2.80
N GLU A 19 -9.97 -29.89 1.51
CA GLU A 19 -8.68 -29.66 0.88
C GLU A 19 -8.44 -28.15 0.71
N GLY A 20 -7.26 -27.68 1.10
CA GLY A 20 -6.76 -26.34 0.83
C GLY A 20 -5.75 -26.34 -0.32
N LEU A 21 -5.15 -25.18 -0.59
CA LEU A 21 -4.14 -25.03 -1.66
C LEU A 21 -2.90 -25.92 -1.43
N TYR A 22 -2.44 -26.03 -0.20
CA TYR A 22 -1.18 -26.70 0.19
C TYR A 22 -1.37 -27.73 1.29
N ASN A 23 -2.59 -27.92 1.78
CA ASN A 23 -2.89 -28.73 2.96
C ASN A 23 -4.21 -29.46 2.81
N GLU A 24 -4.39 -30.44 3.66
CA GLU A 24 -5.65 -31.14 3.88
C GLU A 24 -6.01 -31.08 5.35
N CYS A 25 -7.31 -30.93 5.65
CA CYS A 25 -7.83 -30.80 7.00
C CYS A 25 -8.67 -32.01 7.38
N TYR A 26 -8.47 -32.47 8.62
CA TYR A 26 -9.13 -33.67 9.16
C TYR A 26 -9.61 -33.45 10.60
N VAL A 27 -10.57 -34.28 11.01
CA VAL A 27 -10.88 -34.50 12.43
C VAL A 27 -10.12 -35.73 12.90
N VAL A 28 -9.41 -35.63 14.00
CA VAL A 28 -8.72 -36.74 14.66
C VAL A 28 -9.24 -36.91 16.09
N GLN A 29 -9.14 -38.11 16.62
CA GLN A 29 -9.52 -38.40 18.01
C GLN A 29 -8.38 -39.11 18.74
N ASP A 30 -8.21 -38.75 20.01
CA ASP A 30 -7.34 -39.50 20.91
C ASP A 30 -8.03 -40.76 21.52
N ALA A 31 -7.32 -41.48 22.38
CA ALA A 31 -7.84 -42.69 23.01
C ALA A 31 -9.01 -42.40 23.99
N SER A 32 -9.18 -41.17 24.46
CA SER A 32 -10.30 -40.77 25.32
C SER A 32 -11.56 -40.40 24.52
N GLY A 33 -11.46 -40.34 23.18
CA GLY A 33 -12.53 -39.91 22.29
C GLY A 33 -12.60 -38.40 22.12
N THR A 34 -11.64 -37.64 22.65
CA THR A 34 -11.56 -36.18 22.44
C THR A 34 -11.14 -35.89 21.02
N SER A 35 -11.90 -35.00 20.37
CA SER A 35 -11.66 -34.61 18.97
C SER A 35 -10.73 -33.40 18.88
N TYR A 36 -9.88 -33.43 17.84
CA TYR A 36 -8.96 -32.35 17.48
C TYR A 36 -9.06 -32.06 16.00
N PHE A 37 -8.70 -30.84 15.60
CA PHE A 37 -8.55 -30.45 14.21
C PHE A 37 -7.09 -30.67 13.80
N LEU A 38 -6.88 -31.37 12.69
CA LEU A 38 -5.58 -31.67 12.12
C LEU A 38 -5.44 -30.99 10.77
N LYS A 39 -4.37 -30.25 10.55
CA LYS A 39 -3.98 -29.68 9.25
C LYS A 39 -2.65 -30.27 8.82
N VAL A 40 -2.62 -30.93 7.67
CA VAL A 40 -1.46 -31.65 7.12
C VAL A 40 -1.02 -31.00 5.82
N TYR A 41 0.25 -30.72 5.65
CA TYR A 41 0.79 -30.03 4.49
C TYR A 41 1.50 -30.99 3.53
N ASP A 42 1.28 -30.76 2.25
CA ASP A 42 2.05 -31.38 1.18
C ASP A 42 3.19 -30.43 0.77
N LEU A 43 4.41 -30.74 1.20
CA LEU A 43 5.59 -29.90 0.94
C LEU A 43 5.88 -29.69 -0.55
N LYS A 44 5.41 -30.57 -1.43
CA LYS A 44 5.55 -30.40 -2.88
C LYS A 44 4.68 -29.25 -3.43
N ARG A 45 3.62 -28.91 -2.70
CA ARG A 45 2.67 -27.87 -3.06
C ARG A 45 2.92 -26.55 -2.34
N VAL A 46 3.71 -26.56 -1.24
CA VAL A 46 3.98 -25.36 -0.42
C VAL A 46 5.00 -24.46 -1.10
N PRO A 47 4.66 -23.20 -1.43
CA PRO A 47 5.62 -22.24 -1.97
C PRO A 47 6.65 -21.83 -0.89
N SER A 48 7.87 -21.54 -1.29
CA SER A 48 8.94 -21.08 -0.38
C SER A 48 8.59 -19.82 0.41
N LYS A 49 7.71 -18.96 -0.13
CA LYS A 49 7.22 -17.73 0.53
C LYS A 49 6.35 -17.99 1.78
N VAL A 50 5.81 -19.19 1.93
CA VAL A 50 4.98 -19.62 3.09
C VAL A 50 5.84 -20.25 4.17
N MET A 51 7.13 -20.45 3.89
CA MET A 51 8.11 -21.01 4.82
C MET A 51 8.90 -19.90 5.52
N THR A 52 9.26 -20.13 6.77
CA THR A 52 10.23 -19.30 7.50
C THR A 52 11.66 -19.55 7.01
N SER A 53 12.63 -18.73 7.47
CA SER A 53 14.07 -18.92 7.19
C SER A 53 14.56 -20.32 7.55
N ASP A 54 13.94 -20.95 8.55
CA ASP A 54 14.31 -22.30 9.05
C ASP A 54 13.53 -23.42 8.33
N SER A 55 12.90 -23.12 7.20
CA SER A 55 12.08 -24.06 6.41
C SER A 55 10.87 -24.64 7.17
N ILE A 56 10.37 -23.92 8.16
CA ILE A 56 9.15 -24.24 8.89
C ILE A 56 7.98 -23.50 8.25
N ILE A 57 6.81 -24.12 8.21
CA ILE A 57 5.59 -23.45 7.73
C ILE A 57 5.20 -22.36 8.74
N ALA A 58 5.18 -21.11 8.30
CA ALA A 58 4.98 -19.93 9.15
C ALA A 58 3.70 -20.00 10.01
N GLU A 59 2.63 -20.58 9.45
CA GLU A 59 1.37 -20.80 10.17
C GLU A 59 1.55 -21.65 11.43
N ILE A 60 2.37 -22.70 11.36
CA ILE A 60 2.64 -23.60 12.51
C ILE A 60 3.34 -22.84 13.62
N GLU A 61 4.32 -22.00 13.27
CA GLU A 61 5.07 -21.18 14.23
C GLU A 61 4.16 -20.16 14.92
N TYR A 62 3.30 -19.49 14.15
CA TYR A 62 2.38 -18.50 14.71
C TYR A 62 1.30 -19.13 15.59
N CYS A 63 0.74 -20.29 15.20
CA CYS A 63 -0.26 -20.98 16.01
C CYS A 63 0.27 -21.36 17.40
N GLU A 64 1.52 -21.76 17.50
CA GLU A 64 2.15 -22.19 18.76
C GLU A 64 2.29 -21.01 19.75
N GLY A 65 2.36 -19.78 19.26
CA GLY A 65 2.57 -18.56 20.06
C GLY A 65 1.32 -18.02 20.75
N PHE A 66 0.12 -18.54 20.46
CA PHE A 66 -1.12 -17.96 21.00
C PHE A 66 -1.73 -18.82 22.10
N ASP A 67 -1.99 -18.20 23.26
CA ASP A 67 -2.76 -18.78 24.38
C ASP A 67 -3.84 -17.79 24.84
N HIS A 68 -4.98 -17.80 24.15
CA HIS A 68 -6.11 -16.92 24.44
C HIS A 68 -7.45 -17.63 24.15
N PRO A 69 -8.48 -17.53 25.01
CA PRO A 69 -9.74 -18.28 24.85
C PRO A 69 -10.52 -17.96 23.55
N ASN A 70 -10.25 -16.82 22.93
CA ASN A 70 -10.92 -16.38 21.70
C ASN A 70 -10.01 -16.48 20.45
N VAL A 71 -8.88 -17.19 20.55
CA VAL A 71 -8.02 -17.61 19.43
C VAL A 71 -7.89 -19.13 19.48
N ILE A 72 -7.89 -19.78 18.31
CA ILE A 72 -7.77 -21.24 18.24
C ILE A 72 -6.54 -21.73 18.99
N LYS A 73 -6.73 -22.71 19.89
CA LYS A 73 -5.67 -23.21 20.75
C LYS A 73 -4.84 -24.28 20.04
N PHE A 74 -3.54 -24.06 20.00
CA PHE A 74 -2.56 -25.03 19.54
C PHE A 74 -2.46 -26.24 20.49
N VAL A 75 -2.29 -27.44 19.92
CA VAL A 75 -2.18 -28.67 20.70
C VAL A 75 -0.81 -29.32 20.48
N GLU A 76 -0.46 -29.64 19.25
CA GLU A 76 0.86 -30.19 18.92
C GLU A 76 1.18 -30.01 17.43
N LYS A 77 2.46 -30.17 17.11
CA LYS A 77 2.97 -30.22 15.73
C LYS A 77 3.89 -31.41 15.56
N GLY A 78 4.07 -31.85 14.32
CA GLY A 78 4.96 -32.96 14.01
C GLY A 78 5.10 -33.16 12.50
N VAL A 79 5.70 -34.29 12.16
CA VAL A 79 5.85 -34.75 10.78
C VAL A 79 5.28 -36.15 10.68
N TYR A 80 4.32 -36.34 9.81
CA TYR A 80 3.77 -37.63 9.47
C TYR A 80 4.51 -38.21 8.27
N LYS A 81 4.92 -39.46 8.31
CA LYS A 81 5.60 -40.15 7.22
C LYS A 81 4.69 -41.20 6.62
N LYS A 82 4.48 -41.09 5.28
CA LYS A 82 3.71 -42.05 4.49
C LYS A 82 4.39 -42.25 3.14
N ASP A 83 4.59 -43.48 2.70
CA ASP A 83 5.16 -43.85 1.39
C ASP A 83 6.48 -43.11 1.06
N GLU A 84 7.40 -43.05 2.04
CA GLU A 84 8.69 -42.33 2.02
C GLU A 84 8.58 -40.78 1.94
N GLU A 85 7.37 -40.24 1.92
CA GLU A 85 7.14 -38.79 1.94
C GLU A 85 6.89 -38.26 3.34
N MET A 86 7.30 -36.99 3.58
CA MET A 86 7.18 -36.33 4.88
C MET A 86 6.12 -35.23 4.76
N TYR A 87 5.16 -35.27 5.66
CA TYR A 87 4.02 -34.37 5.73
C TYR A 87 4.03 -33.63 7.06
N PRO A 88 4.52 -32.38 7.12
CA PRO A 88 4.38 -31.56 8.32
C PRO A 88 2.91 -31.38 8.67
N TYR A 89 2.62 -31.39 9.96
CA TYR A 89 1.26 -31.15 10.45
C TYR A 89 1.28 -30.34 11.73
N TYR A 90 0.14 -29.74 12.03
CA TYR A 90 -0.19 -29.28 13.37
C TYR A 90 -1.63 -29.62 13.72
N MET A 91 -1.90 -29.63 15.02
CA MET A 91 -3.22 -29.88 15.58
C MET A 91 -3.64 -28.72 16.46
N THR A 92 -4.92 -28.42 16.40
CA THR A 92 -5.59 -27.50 17.32
C THR A 92 -6.72 -28.20 18.03
N GLU A 93 -7.26 -27.57 19.06
CA GLU A 93 -8.51 -28.01 19.65
C GLU A 93 -9.63 -28.07 18.60
N TYR A 94 -10.59 -28.96 18.80
CA TYR A 94 -11.78 -29.02 17.98
C TYR A 94 -12.89 -28.23 18.66
N LEU A 95 -13.21 -27.07 18.12
CA LEU A 95 -14.23 -26.19 18.69
C LEU A 95 -15.65 -26.68 18.34
N SER A 96 -16.45 -26.93 19.37
CA SER A 96 -17.87 -27.24 19.23
C SER A 96 -18.67 -25.94 19.01
N GLY A 97 -18.95 -25.58 17.75
CA GLY A 97 -19.68 -24.38 17.39
C GLY A 97 -20.03 -24.36 15.92
N ASN A 98 -20.63 -23.27 15.49
CA ASN A 98 -20.95 -23.03 14.09
C ASN A 98 -20.05 -21.92 13.52
N MET A 99 -19.68 -22.03 12.28
CA MET A 99 -19.06 -20.89 11.56
C MET A 99 -20.11 -19.81 11.33
N ILE A 100 -19.73 -18.53 11.40
CA ILE A 100 -20.65 -17.43 11.04
C ILE A 100 -21.17 -17.61 9.60
N ALA A 101 -20.39 -18.21 8.72
CA ALA A 101 -20.77 -18.48 7.34
C ALA A 101 -21.95 -19.46 7.20
N ASP A 102 -22.16 -20.39 8.15
CA ASP A 102 -23.17 -21.44 8.05
C ASP A 102 -24.62 -20.91 7.97
N PRO A 103 -25.09 -20.04 8.89
CA PRO A 103 -26.39 -19.43 8.75
C PRO A 103 -26.48 -18.47 7.57
N LEU A 104 -25.42 -17.70 7.27
CA LEU A 104 -25.41 -16.75 6.15
C LEU A 104 -25.58 -17.46 4.80
N SER A 105 -24.94 -18.61 4.60
CA SER A 105 -25.08 -19.43 3.37
C SER A 105 -26.50 -19.94 3.16
N LYS A 106 -27.30 -20.03 4.24
CA LYS A 106 -28.71 -20.41 4.24
C LYS A 106 -29.67 -19.21 4.19
N GLY A 107 -29.14 -18.01 3.90
CA GLY A 107 -29.91 -16.77 3.86
C GLY A 107 -30.43 -16.29 5.22
N ARG A 108 -29.87 -16.77 6.33
CA ARG A 108 -30.25 -16.37 7.68
C ARG A 108 -29.36 -15.25 8.17
N VAL A 109 -29.94 -14.24 8.80
CA VAL A 109 -29.24 -13.11 9.43
C VAL A 109 -29.29 -13.22 10.95
N PHE A 110 -28.37 -12.55 11.60
CA PHE A 110 -28.31 -12.48 13.06
C PHE A 110 -29.09 -11.26 13.55
N SER A 111 -29.67 -11.36 14.76
CA SER A 111 -30.11 -10.15 15.45
C SER A 111 -28.89 -9.25 15.75
N ILE A 112 -29.08 -7.93 15.77
CA ILE A 112 -28.00 -6.99 16.10
C ILE A 112 -27.36 -7.37 17.43
N LYS A 113 -28.14 -7.71 18.45
CA LYS A 113 -27.64 -8.12 19.76
C LYS A 113 -26.71 -9.34 19.64
N THR A 114 -27.18 -10.41 18.99
CA THR A 114 -26.39 -11.64 18.84
C THR A 114 -25.11 -11.40 18.04
N ALA A 115 -25.20 -10.61 16.95
CA ALA A 115 -24.05 -10.27 16.14
C ALA A 115 -22.99 -9.51 16.95
N LEU A 116 -23.42 -8.52 17.74
CA LEU A 116 -22.51 -7.74 18.58
C LEU A 116 -21.89 -8.59 19.70
N ASP A 117 -22.67 -9.48 20.34
CA ASP A 117 -22.14 -10.36 21.38
C ASP A 117 -21.06 -11.32 20.84
N ILE A 118 -21.24 -11.86 19.64
CA ILE A 118 -20.24 -12.71 18.98
C ILE A 118 -18.98 -11.87 18.61
N ILE A 119 -19.16 -10.74 17.95
CA ILE A 119 -18.05 -9.91 17.48
C ILE A 119 -17.19 -9.37 18.62
N LYS A 120 -17.78 -9.07 19.78
CA LYS A 120 -17.02 -8.64 20.95
C LYS A 120 -15.96 -9.66 21.38
N TYR A 121 -16.26 -10.93 21.36
CA TYR A 121 -15.31 -11.97 21.71
C TYR A 121 -14.30 -12.21 20.59
N ALA A 122 -14.72 -12.16 19.33
CA ALA A 122 -13.78 -12.19 18.20
C ALA A 122 -12.77 -11.03 18.26
N LEU A 123 -13.21 -9.83 18.67
CA LEU A 123 -12.33 -8.67 18.87
C LEU A 123 -11.29 -8.87 19.98
N LYS A 124 -11.65 -9.58 21.08
CA LYS A 124 -10.66 -9.93 22.12
C LYS A 124 -9.57 -10.87 21.59
N GLY A 125 -9.96 -11.85 20.77
CA GLY A 125 -8.99 -12.70 20.08
C GLY A 125 -8.09 -11.92 19.14
N LEU A 126 -8.67 -11.01 18.37
CA LEU A 126 -7.95 -10.17 17.43
C LEU A 126 -7.00 -9.18 18.15
N GLU A 127 -7.42 -8.59 19.27
CA GLU A 127 -6.57 -7.76 20.13
C GLU A 127 -5.34 -8.52 20.61
N HIS A 128 -5.50 -9.81 20.98
CA HIS A 128 -4.39 -10.66 21.41
C HIS A 128 -3.40 -10.94 20.27
N ILE A 129 -3.89 -11.20 19.05
CA ILE A 129 -3.05 -11.36 17.85
C ILE A 129 -2.28 -10.07 17.57
N HIS A 130 -2.94 -8.92 17.57
CA HIS A 130 -2.33 -7.62 17.32
C HIS A 130 -1.28 -7.24 18.40
N ALA A 131 -1.53 -7.56 19.66
CA ALA A 131 -0.58 -7.34 20.75
C ALA A 131 0.76 -8.10 20.56
N SER A 132 0.75 -9.17 19.77
CA SER A 132 1.95 -9.91 19.36
C SER A 132 2.68 -9.31 18.15
N GLY A 133 2.23 -8.14 17.65
CA GLY A 133 2.77 -7.48 16.45
C GLY A 133 2.40 -8.20 15.14
N LEU A 134 1.33 -9.00 15.18
CA LEU A 134 0.85 -9.80 14.05
C LEU A 134 -0.52 -9.30 13.58
N VAL A 135 -0.82 -9.51 12.30
CA VAL A 135 -2.09 -9.17 11.64
C VAL A 135 -2.67 -10.46 11.05
N HIS A 136 -3.97 -10.68 11.20
CA HIS A 136 -4.62 -11.93 10.78
C HIS A 136 -4.77 -12.03 9.26
N ASN A 137 -5.10 -10.93 8.59
CA ASN A 137 -5.24 -10.76 7.13
C ASN A 137 -6.39 -11.51 6.43
N ASP A 138 -7.02 -12.49 7.07
CA ASP A 138 -8.15 -13.26 6.50
C ASP A 138 -9.31 -13.40 7.48
N ILE A 139 -9.76 -12.29 8.06
CA ILE A 139 -10.96 -12.24 8.89
C ILE A 139 -12.19 -12.35 8.00
N THR A 140 -12.87 -13.50 8.04
CA THR A 140 -14.06 -13.79 7.23
C THR A 140 -15.11 -14.56 8.06
N PRO A 141 -16.36 -14.64 7.62
CA PRO A 141 -17.37 -15.45 8.30
C PRO A 141 -17.03 -16.94 8.44
N ARG A 142 -16.07 -17.45 7.65
CA ARG A 142 -15.59 -18.85 7.71
C ARG A 142 -14.52 -19.05 8.77
N ASN A 143 -13.85 -17.97 9.18
CA ASN A 143 -12.71 -18.01 10.08
C ASN A 143 -13.06 -17.54 11.51
N ILE A 144 -14.38 -17.48 11.83
CA ILE A 144 -14.89 -17.23 13.18
C ILE A 144 -15.91 -18.31 13.52
N ILE A 145 -15.58 -19.10 14.56
CA ILE A 145 -16.51 -20.08 15.16
C ILE A 145 -17.18 -19.42 16.37
N TYR A 146 -18.48 -19.60 16.50
CA TYR A 146 -19.25 -19.13 17.62
C TYR A 146 -20.14 -20.22 18.21
N ASN A 147 -20.47 -20.11 19.50
CA ASN A 147 -21.45 -20.96 20.15
C ASN A 147 -22.74 -20.15 20.40
N VAL A 148 -23.89 -20.71 20.02
CA VAL A 148 -25.20 -20.04 20.16
C VAL A 148 -25.58 -19.85 21.62
N SER A 149 -25.26 -20.85 22.48
CA SER A 149 -25.62 -20.86 23.90
C SER A 149 -24.65 -20.04 24.75
N ASP A 150 -23.41 -19.91 24.33
CA ASP A 150 -22.38 -19.17 25.04
C ASP A 150 -21.47 -18.41 24.06
N PRO A 151 -21.75 -17.13 23.77
CA PRO A 151 -20.92 -16.32 22.90
C PRO A 151 -19.48 -16.15 23.37
N SER A 152 -19.17 -16.37 24.66
CA SER A 152 -17.80 -16.27 25.19
C SER A 152 -16.85 -17.33 24.61
N LEU A 153 -17.40 -18.42 24.07
CA LEU A 153 -16.68 -19.47 23.36
C LEU A 153 -16.42 -19.12 21.88
N THR A 154 -16.66 -17.89 21.45
CA THR A 154 -16.31 -17.45 20.11
C THR A 154 -14.80 -17.39 19.95
N ALA A 155 -14.28 -17.98 18.87
CA ALA A 155 -12.85 -17.96 18.58
C ALA A 155 -12.57 -17.63 17.12
N VAL A 156 -11.47 -16.90 16.90
CA VAL A 156 -10.86 -16.67 15.58
C VAL A 156 -10.00 -17.89 15.25
N ILE A 157 -10.14 -18.38 14.03
CA ILE A 157 -9.48 -19.60 13.55
C ILE A 157 -8.76 -19.34 12.23
N ASP A 158 -7.94 -20.29 11.78
CA ASP A 158 -7.22 -20.27 10.49
C ASP A 158 -6.18 -19.14 10.39
N LEU A 159 -5.03 -19.35 10.99
CA LEU A 159 -3.91 -18.42 11.05
C LEU A 159 -2.98 -18.52 9.82
N GLY A 160 -3.45 -19.13 8.71
CA GLY A 160 -2.66 -19.37 7.51
C GLY A 160 -2.19 -18.13 6.76
N HIS A 161 -2.81 -16.99 7.01
CA HIS A 161 -2.48 -15.69 6.41
C HIS A 161 -1.88 -14.69 7.41
N VAL A 162 -1.65 -15.11 8.66
CA VAL A 162 -1.04 -14.24 9.67
C VAL A 162 0.34 -13.81 9.24
N SER A 163 0.63 -12.54 9.40
CA SER A 163 1.94 -11.96 9.11
C SER A 163 2.28 -10.85 10.08
N LYS A 164 3.57 -10.47 10.15
CA LYS A 164 3.95 -9.25 10.85
C LYS A 164 3.29 -8.05 10.20
N SER A 165 2.86 -7.09 11.02
CA SER A 165 2.35 -5.81 10.54
C SER A 165 3.36 -5.18 9.59
N CYS A 166 2.95 -4.92 8.35
CA CYS A 166 3.81 -4.38 7.32
C CYS A 166 3.12 -3.21 6.64
N PRO A 167 3.42 -1.97 7.08
CA PRO A 167 2.87 -0.76 6.47
C PRO A 167 3.49 -0.44 5.10
N LYS A 168 4.43 -1.28 4.61
CA LYS A 168 5.06 -1.16 3.29
C LYS A 168 4.68 -2.34 2.43
N SER A 169 4.36 -2.06 1.16
CA SER A 169 3.93 -3.04 0.17
C SER A 169 4.78 -4.31 0.16
N ILE A 170 4.14 -5.45 0.45
CA ILE A 170 4.67 -6.80 0.18
C ILE A 170 3.83 -7.36 -0.96
N SER A 171 4.49 -7.99 -1.95
CA SER A 171 3.79 -8.68 -3.02
C SER A 171 3.23 -10.01 -2.52
N PHE A 172 2.00 -10.01 -1.99
CA PHE A 172 1.21 -11.23 -1.86
C PHE A 172 0.49 -11.50 -3.18
N GLU A 173 0.48 -12.75 -3.62
CA GLU A 173 -0.44 -13.15 -4.69
C GLU A 173 -1.86 -13.07 -4.14
N THR A 174 -2.65 -12.18 -4.75
CA THR A 174 -3.98 -11.80 -4.29
C THR A 174 -5.04 -12.88 -4.48
N SER A 175 -4.69 -14.02 -5.10
CA SER A 175 -5.59 -15.13 -5.39
C SER A 175 -6.04 -15.92 -4.17
N ASP A 176 -5.29 -15.86 -3.07
CA ASP A 176 -5.48 -16.73 -1.91
C ASP A 176 -6.40 -16.14 -0.83
N LEU A 177 -6.69 -14.83 -0.89
CA LEU A 177 -7.49 -14.13 0.10
C LEU A 177 -8.97 -14.02 -0.33
N THR A 178 -9.88 -14.07 0.65
CA THR A 178 -11.33 -13.94 0.42
C THR A 178 -11.71 -12.50 0.06
N PRO A 179 -12.03 -12.17 -1.19
CA PRO A 179 -12.07 -10.78 -1.66
C PRO A 179 -13.22 -9.96 -1.09
N PHE A 180 -14.33 -10.59 -0.65
CA PHE A 180 -15.54 -9.89 -0.17
C PHE A 180 -15.38 -9.11 1.13
N PHE A 181 -14.42 -9.49 1.97
CA PHE A 181 -14.18 -8.93 3.31
C PHE A 181 -12.86 -8.18 3.39
N ARG A 182 -12.18 -8.06 2.28
CA ARG A 182 -10.83 -7.56 2.17
C ARG A 182 -10.78 -6.03 2.20
N ALA A 183 -9.88 -5.46 3.02
CA ALA A 183 -9.66 -4.02 3.07
C ALA A 183 -8.99 -3.47 1.80
N PRO A 184 -9.29 -2.22 1.37
CA PRO A 184 -8.80 -1.66 0.11
C PRO A 184 -7.28 -1.60 -0.02
N GLU A 185 -6.56 -1.25 1.04
CA GLU A 185 -5.09 -1.12 1.07
C GLU A 185 -4.38 -2.45 0.88
N THR A 186 -5.03 -3.56 1.26
CA THR A 186 -4.45 -4.90 1.10
C THR A 186 -4.31 -5.31 -0.36
N TYR A 187 -5.08 -4.71 -1.28
CA TYR A 187 -4.88 -4.86 -2.71
C TYR A 187 -3.57 -4.21 -3.21
N ASN A 188 -2.94 -3.37 -2.39
CA ASN A 188 -1.63 -2.79 -2.63
C ASN A 188 -0.52 -3.51 -1.83
N GLY A 189 -0.86 -4.62 -1.15
CA GLY A 189 0.09 -5.36 -0.31
C GLY A 189 0.42 -4.67 1.02
N ILE A 190 -0.44 -3.76 1.48
CA ILE A 190 -0.31 -3.09 2.78
C ILE A 190 -1.21 -3.80 3.77
N TYR A 191 -0.62 -4.30 4.86
CA TYR A 191 -1.33 -5.06 5.89
C TYR A 191 -0.97 -4.51 7.26
N ASP A 192 -1.96 -4.01 7.97
CA ASP A 192 -1.82 -3.61 9.36
C ASP A 192 -3.09 -3.93 10.16
N GLU A 193 -3.10 -3.63 11.45
CA GLU A 193 -4.23 -3.91 12.35
C GLU A 193 -5.55 -3.32 11.82
N ARG A 194 -5.51 -2.19 11.13
CA ARG A 194 -6.68 -1.50 10.58
C ARG A 194 -7.30 -2.25 9.40
N SER A 195 -6.52 -3.11 8.72
CA SER A 195 -7.04 -4.00 7.68
C SER A 195 -7.94 -5.07 8.29
N ASP A 196 -7.57 -5.62 9.44
CA ASP A 196 -8.41 -6.56 10.18
C ASP A 196 -9.66 -5.87 10.78
N ILE A 197 -9.55 -4.60 11.22
CA ILE A 197 -10.70 -3.80 11.68
C ILE A 197 -11.73 -3.63 10.55
N TYR A 198 -11.29 -3.36 9.33
CA TYR A 198 -12.18 -3.33 8.17
C TYR A 198 -12.85 -4.69 7.97
N SER A 199 -12.08 -5.78 7.98
CA SER A 199 -12.56 -7.12 7.71
C SER A 199 -13.57 -7.59 8.74
N ILE A 200 -13.33 -7.37 10.05
CA ILE A 200 -14.29 -7.75 11.10
C ILE A 200 -15.56 -6.90 11.07
N ALA A 201 -15.45 -5.62 10.69
CA ALA A 201 -16.63 -4.78 10.46
C ALA A 201 -17.45 -5.25 9.25
N ALA A 202 -16.78 -5.73 8.18
CA ALA A 202 -17.46 -6.34 7.03
C ALA A 202 -18.16 -7.66 7.42
N VAL A 203 -17.58 -8.45 8.32
CA VAL A 203 -18.24 -9.64 8.90
C VAL A 203 -19.47 -9.23 9.71
N LEU A 204 -19.35 -8.27 10.63
CA LEU A 204 -20.46 -7.75 11.40
C LEU A 204 -21.59 -7.23 10.50
N TYR A 205 -21.21 -6.48 9.45
CA TYR A 205 -22.15 -6.01 8.45
C TYR A 205 -22.91 -7.18 7.81
N SER A 206 -22.20 -8.21 7.35
CA SER A 206 -22.82 -9.36 6.71
C SER A 206 -23.71 -10.17 7.65
N MET A 207 -23.38 -10.27 8.93
CA MET A 207 -24.23 -10.90 9.94
C MET A 207 -25.58 -10.22 10.08
N ILE A 208 -25.61 -8.89 10.04
CA ILE A 208 -26.83 -8.09 10.23
C ILE A 208 -27.66 -8.01 8.95
N PHE A 209 -27.01 -7.82 7.80
CA PHE A 209 -27.69 -7.51 6.54
C PHE A 209 -27.75 -8.68 5.56
N GLY A 210 -27.07 -9.81 5.83
CA GLY A 210 -27.09 -11.02 5.01
C GLY A 210 -26.15 -10.99 3.81
N ASN A 211 -25.55 -9.85 3.48
CA ASN A 211 -24.65 -9.68 2.35
C ASN A 211 -23.40 -8.92 2.78
N ALA A 212 -22.28 -9.15 2.07
CA ALA A 212 -21.08 -8.36 2.26
C ALA A 212 -21.33 -6.88 1.94
N PRO A 213 -20.56 -5.95 2.53
CA PRO A 213 -20.60 -4.55 2.14
C PRO A 213 -20.45 -4.40 0.62
N TRP A 214 -21.13 -3.42 0.02
CA TRP A 214 -21.04 -3.10 -1.41
C TRP A 214 -21.55 -4.18 -2.37
N ALA A 215 -22.14 -5.28 -1.89
CA ALA A 215 -22.59 -6.40 -2.74
C ALA A 215 -23.60 -5.99 -3.83
N ALA A 216 -24.37 -4.91 -3.62
CA ALA A 216 -25.23 -4.33 -4.65
C ALA A 216 -24.49 -3.53 -5.71
N SER A 217 -23.22 -3.18 -5.46
CA SER A 217 -22.40 -2.30 -6.30
C SER A 217 -21.38 -3.05 -7.15
N TYR A 218 -21.24 -4.37 -7.00
CA TYR A 218 -20.31 -5.20 -7.78
C TYR A 218 -20.92 -6.55 -8.17
N SER A 219 -20.36 -7.14 -9.24
CA SER A 219 -20.65 -8.49 -9.72
C SER A 219 -19.58 -9.48 -9.28
N MET A 220 -19.83 -10.79 -9.47
CA MET A 220 -18.82 -11.83 -9.20
C MET A 220 -17.55 -11.65 -10.03
N THR A 221 -17.63 -11.08 -11.21
CA THR A 221 -16.46 -10.78 -12.05
C THR A 221 -15.65 -9.60 -11.53
N ASP A 222 -16.29 -8.64 -10.87
CA ASP A 222 -15.61 -7.49 -10.28
C ASP A 222 -14.78 -7.88 -9.04
N VAL A 223 -15.22 -8.91 -8.30
CA VAL A 223 -14.59 -9.37 -7.05
C VAL A 223 -13.11 -9.71 -7.24
N TYR A 224 -12.76 -10.31 -8.38
CA TYR A 224 -11.37 -10.66 -8.70
C TYR A 224 -10.62 -9.54 -9.43
N ASN A 225 -11.30 -8.44 -9.76
CA ASN A 225 -10.69 -7.27 -10.37
C ASN A 225 -10.33 -6.24 -9.29
N CYS A 226 -9.06 -6.27 -8.85
CA CYS A 226 -8.57 -5.38 -7.80
C CYS A 226 -8.82 -3.90 -8.07
N SER A 227 -8.62 -3.43 -9.30
CA SER A 227 -8.85 -2.04 -9.67
C SER A 227 -10.32 -1.67 -9.58
N ARG A 228 -11.21 -2.54 -10.07
CA ARG A 228 -12.66 -2.31 -10.02
C ARG A 228 -13.18 -2.31 -8.58
N MET A 229 -12.74 -3.25 -7.74
CA MET A 229 -13.12 -3.27 -6.32
C MET A 229 -12.64 -2.03 -5.56
N LYS A 230 -11.42 -1.56 -5.82
CA LYS A 230 -10.94 -0.29 -5.26
C LYS A 230 -11.81 0.89 -5.67
N THR A 231 -12.20 0.96 -6.93
CA THR A 231 -13.10 2.02 -7.42
C THR A 231 -14.44 1.97 -6.69
N ILE A 232 -15.08 0.80 -6.60
CA ILE A 232 -16.36 0.62 -5.89
C ILE A 232 -16.26 1.06 -4.42
N MET A 233 -15.19 0.66 -3.74
CA MET A 233 -14.97 1.01 -2.35
C MET A 233 -14.68 2.52 -2.18
N ALA A 234 -13.87 3.10 -3.07
CA ALA A 234 -13.52 4.53 -3.04
C ALA A 234 -14.73 5.43 -3.34
N GLU A 235 -15.53 5.07 -4.34
CA GLU A 235 -16.74 5.80 -4.72
C GLU A 235 -17.88 5.63 -3.70
N ARG A 236 -17.73 4.74 -2.71
CA ARG A 236 -18.75 4.46 -1.70
C ARG A 236 -20.13 4.26 -2.32
N LEU A 237 -20.20 3.45 -3.35
CA LEU A 237 -21.45 3.04 -3.94
C LEU A 237 -22.35 2.39 -2.87
N SER A 238 -23.62 2.25 -3.10
CA SER A 238 -24.62 1.92 -2.08
C SER A 238 -24.28 0.68 -1.24
N PHE A 239 -24.39 0.76 0.08
CA PHE A 239 -24.33 -0.39 0.98
C PHE A 239 -25.49 -1.37 0.70
N SER A 240 -25.19 -2.66 0.68
CA SER A 240 -26.11 -3.71 0.21
C SER A 240 -27.34 -3.92 1.08
N GLY A 241 -27.25 -3.65 2.38
CA GLY A 241 -28.26 -4.04 3.37
C GLY A 241 -29.06 -2.89 3.97
N GLY A 242 -28.79 -1.64 3.58
CA GLY A 242 -29.47 -0.49 4.18
C GLY A 242 -28.96 -0.17 5.57
N ILE A 243 -27.69 0.14 5.70
CA ILE A 243 -26.96 0.46 6.94
C ILE A 243 -27.66 1.54 7.81
N ASP A 244 -28.43 2.42 7.18
CA ASP A 244 -29.17 3.47 7.89
C ASP A 244 -30.42 2.95 8.64
N LYS A 245 -30.78 1.66 8.45
CA LYS A 245 -31.87 1.00 9.19
C LYS A 245 -31.43 0.47 10.55
N CYS A 246 -30.14 0.45 10.87
CA CYS A 246 -29.66 0.07 12.19
C CYS A 246 -29.56 1.30 13.12
N PRO A 247 -29.35 1.11 14.44
CA PRO A 247 -29.16 2.22 15.39
C PRO A 247 -28.07 3.19 14.89
N SER A 248 -28.31 4.48 15.03
CA SER A 248 -27.42 5.53 14.47
C SER A 248 -25.97 5.40 14.90
N TRP A 249 -25.71 5.04 16.15
CA TRP A 249 -24.36 4.81 16.65
C TRP A 249 -23.67 3.65 15.92
N LEU A 250 -24.39 2.54 15.65
CA LEU A 250 -23.85 1.36 14.97
C LEU A 250 -23.62 1.66 13.48
N SER A 251 -24.55 2.37 12.84
CA SER A 251 -24.36 2.88 11.48
C SER A 251 -23.08 3.72 11.36
N SER A 252 -22.84 4.61 12.33
CA SER A 252 -21.64 5.45 12.36
C SER A 252 -20.36 4.63 12.57
N VAL A 253 -20.36 3.65 13.49
CA VAL A 253 -19.23 2.74 13.74
C VAL A 253 -18.91 1.92 12.47
N LEU A 254 -19.92 1.30 11.84
CA LEU A 254 -19.73 0.52 10.62
C LEU A 254 -19.20 1.39 9.48
N LYS A 255 -19.76 2.59 9.27
CA LYS A 255 -19.27 3.52 8.23
C LYS A 255 -17.84 3.98 8.48
N MET A 256 -17.44 4.16 9.74
CA MET A 256 -16.07 4.49 10.13
C MET A 256 -15.11 3.31 9.85
N CYS A 257 -15.42 2.11 10.33
CA CYS A 257 -14.58 0.93 10.13
C CYS A 257 -14.45 0.52 8.66
N LEU A 258 -15.52 0.69 7.87
CA LEU A 258 -15.55 0.41 6.43
C LEU A 258 -15.07 1.60 5.57
N SER A 259 -14.37 2.57 6.18
CA SER A 259 -13.75 3.66 5.43
C SER A 259 -12.70 3.11 4.46
N PHE A 260 -12.63 3.70 3.26
CA PHE A 260 -11.58 3.40 2.29
C PHE A 260 -10.19 3.74 2.85
N ASP A 261 -10.10 4.88 3.54
CA ASP A 261 -8.89 5.36 4.17
C ASP A 261 -8.70 4.71 5.55
N PRO A 262 -7.61 3.94 5.78
CA PRO A 262 -7.32 3.34 7.08
C PRO A 262 -7.20 4.34 8.23
N ASP A 263 -6.73 5.57 7.96
CA ASP A 263 -6.54 6.60 9.00
C ASP A 263 -7.88 7.16 9.53
N LEU A 264 -8.96 6.98 8.78
CA LEU A 264 -10.32 7.37 9.19
C LEU A 264 -11.08 6.26 9.91
N ARG A 265 -10.50 5.07 10.04
CA ARG A 265 -11.10 3.94 10.76
C ARG A 265 -10.87 4.05 12.26
N ILE A 266 -11.58 3.25 13.01
CA ILE A 266 -11.16 2.86 14.35
C ILE A 266 -9.80 2.16 14.23
N GLN A 267 -8.85 2.52 15.09
CA GLN A 267 -7.45 2.15 14.87
C GLN A 267 -7.09 0.78 15.47
N THR A 268 -7.78 0.35 16.51
CA THR A 268 -7.46 -0.90 17.23
C THR A 268 -8.71 -1.74 17.48
N ALA A 269 -8.50 -3.06 17.65
CA ALA A 269 -9.58 -3.99 18.03
C ALA A 269 -10.20 -3.60 19.36
N ARG A 270 -9.41 -3.08 20.30
CA ARG A 270 -9.87 -2.60 21.59
C ARG A 270 -10.80 -1.39 21.46
N GLU A 271 -10.43 -0.39 20.66
CA GLU A 271 -11.30 0.77 20.43
C GLU A 271 -12.64 0.38 19.81
N LEU A 272 -12.65 -0.58 18.88
CA LEU A 272 -13.88 -1.10 18.30
C LEU A 272 -14.72 -1.86 19.34
N TYR A 273 -14.08 -2.66 20.19
CA TYR A 273 -14.74 -3.34 21.31
C TYR A 273 -15.40 -2.31 22.26
N GLU A 274 -14.68 -1.27 22.66
CA GLU A 274 -15.18 -0.20 23.55
C GLU A 274 -16.32 0.61 22.90
N ALA A 275 -16.26 0.87 21.60
CA ALA A 275 -17.33 1.53 20.85
C ALA A 275 -18.63 0.70 20.84
N ILE A 276 -18.50 -0.63 20.70
CA ILE A 276 -19.64 -1.55 20.77
C ILE A 276 -20.22 -1.63 22.18
N GLU A 277 -19.37 -1.73 23.22
CA GLU A 277 -19.82 -1.79 24.62
C GLU A 277 -20.52 -0.50 25.05
N SER A 278 -19.93 0.64 24.74
CA SER A 278 -20.50 1.95 25.10
C SER A 278 -21.67 2.37 24.21
N ARG A 279 -21.93 1.62 23.12
CA ARG A 279 -22.92 1.97 22.08
C ARG A 279 -22.74 3.39 21.56
N SER A 280 -21.51 3.81 21.40
CA SER A 280 -21.13 5.13 20.92
C SER A 280 -20.08 5.02 19.82
N CYS A 281 -20.16 5.92 18.84
CA CYS A 281 -19.11 6.04 17.84
C CYS A 281 -17.98 6.90 18.44
N PRO A 282 -16.74 6.40 18.55
CA PRO A 282 -15.65 7.23 19.00
C PRO A 282 -15.49 8.42 18.06
N LEU A 283 -15.22 9.59 18.62
CA LEU A 283 -14.73 10.70 17.79
C LEU A 283 -13.38 10.28 17.24
N PRO A 284 -13.09 10.53 15.96
CA PRO A 284 -11.79 10.17 15.38
C PRO A 284 -10.69 10.73 16.27
N SER A 285 -9.92 9.83 16.87
CA SER A 285 -8.83 10.16 17.79
C SER A 285 -7.70 10.82 17.04
N ASN A 286 -7.46 12.11 17.30
CA ASN A 286 -6.17 12.73 17.01
C ASN A 286 -5.15 12.13 17.99
N SER A 287 -4.30 11.25 17.49
CA SER A 287 -3.20 10.67 18.26
C SER A 287 -2.24 11.75 18.75
N SER A 288 -2.11 11.81 20.07
CA SER A 288 -1.01 12.30 20.90
C SER A 288 -0.40 13.69 20.63
N VAL A 289 -0.94 14.68 21.34
CA VAL A 289 -0.08 15.68 22.02
C VAL A 289 -0.59 15.81 23.45
N ARG A 290 0.28 15.47 24.40
CA ARG A 290 0.06 15.72 25.83
C ARG A 290 0.14 17.20 26.13
N THR A 291 -0.97 17.69 26.71
CA THR A 291 -1.09 18.77 27.71
C THR A 291 -0.33 20.08 27.55
N SER A 292 -1.05 21.15 27.28
CA SER A 292 -1.21 22.23 28.28
C SER A 292 -2.40 23.14 27.94
N VAL A 293 -3.04 23.60 28.98
CA VAL A 293 -4.33 24.28 29.14
C VAL A 293 -4.44 25.61 28.39
N ALA A 294 -5.60 25.86 27.84
CA ALA A 294 -6.42 27.07 27.84
C ALA A 294 -6.71 27.76 26.48
N SER A 295 -7.99 27.92 26.28
CA SER A 295 -8.78 28.99 25.66
C SER A 295 -8.98 29.04 24.14
N SER A 296 -10.24 28.74 23.80
CA SER A 296 -11.14 29.38 22.82
C SER A 296 -10.60 29.77 21.43
N GLY A 297 -11.16 29.13 20.41
CA GLY A 297 -11.14 29.62 19.05
C GLY A 297 -11.35 28.51 18.02
N THR A 298 -12.54 28.50 17.43
CA THR A 298 -12.92 27.68 16.28
C THR A 298 -11.85 27.73 15.18
N LYS A 299 -11.10 26.64 14.94
CA LYS A 299 -10.27 26.47 13.74
C LYS A 299 -10.57 25.13 13.06
N ALA A 300 -10.75 25.21 11.75
CA ALA A 300 -10.92 24.10 10.83
C ALA A 300 -9.71 23.14 10.89
N ARG A 301 -9.96 21.85 10.71
CA ARG A 301 -8.96 20.77 10.72
C ARG A 301 -7.96 20.94 9.58
N GLU A 302 -6.72 21.10 9.94
CA GLU A 302 -5.57 21.11 9.04
C GLU A 302 -5.13 19.66 8.76
N THR A 303 -5.23 19.21 7.49
CA THR A 303 -4.38 18.14 6.98
C THR A 303 -3.06 18.81 6.60
N SER A 304 -2.06 18.74 7.47
CA SER A 304 -0.74 19.30 7.17
C SER A 304 0.02 18.35 6.25
N TYR A 305 0.22 18.74 5.00
CA TYR A 305 1.23 18.14 4.15
C TYR A 305 2.62 18.37 4.76
N GLU A 306 3.52 17.38 4.65
CA GLU A 306 4.88 17.55 5.14
C GLU A 306 5.61 18.59 4.27
N ILE A 307 5.72 19.80 4.78
CA ILE A 307 6.38 20.91 4.11
C ILE A 307 7.74 21.10 4.77
N VAL A 308 8.77 20.65 4.07
CA VAL A 308 10.14 20.66 4.56
C VAL A 308 10.97 21.63 3.73
N GLN A 309 11.58 22.62 4.41
CA GLN A 309 12.70 23.31 3.80
C GLN A 309 13.92 22.38 3.83
N LYS A 310 14.16 21.69 2.73
CA LYS A 310 15.30 20.77 2.62
C LYS A 310 16.58 21.57 2.49
N LYS A 311 17.53 21.29 3.36
CA LYS A 311 18.90 21.79 3.28
C LYS A 311 19.74 20.69 2.63
N GLY A 312 20.27 20.95 1.46
CA GLY A 312 21.14 20.04 0.70
C GLY A 312 22.07 20.85 -0.19
N ASN A 313 22.82 20.16 -1.04
CA ASN A 313 23.78 20.81 -1.94
C ASN A 313 23.12 21.24 -3.28
N GLY A 314 21.79 21.10 -3.41
CA GLY A 314 21.05 21.50 -4.60
C GLY A 314 21.53 20.79 -5.86
N PHE A 315 21.80 21.56 -6.91
CA PHE A 315 22.27 21.04 -8.20
C PHE A 315 23.66 20.40 -8.15
N ALA A 316 24.45 20.59 -7.10
CA ALA A 316 25.73 19.90 -6.96
C ALA A 316 25.57 18.39 -6.76
N ASP A 317 24.44 17.95 -6.17
CA ASP A 317 24.11 16.53 -6.01
C ASP A 317 23.56 15.88 -7.29
N VAL A 318 23.28 16.66 -8.34
CA VAL A 318 22.76 16.16 -9.63
C VAL A 318 23.93 15.94 -10.59
N ALA A 319 24.17 14.69 -10.95
CA ALA A 319 25.19 14.35 -11.94
C ALA A 319 24.75 14.74 -13.36
N GLY A 320 25.58 15.49 -14.08
CA GLY A 320 25.29 15.90 -15.46
C GLY A 320 24.17 16.92 -15.60
N MET A 321 23.50 16.93 -16.75
CA MET A 321 22.36 17.82 -17.08
C MET A 321 22.69 19.33 -17.01
N GLU A 322 23.93 19.71 -17.34
CA GLU A 322 24.42 21.09 -17.16
C GLU A 322 23.59 22.11 -17.96
N ASP A 323 23.14 21.74 -19.18
CA ASP A 323 22.29 22.61 -20.01
C ASP A 323 20.93 22.87 -19.36
N ILE A 324 20.34 21.83 -18.75
CA ILE A 324 19.06 21.92 -18.05
C ILE A 324 19.22 22.80 -16.79
N LYS A 325 20.28 22.57 -16.02
CA LYS A 325 20.59 23.37 -14.84
C LYS A 325 20.78 24.86 -15.18
N ALA A 326 21.57 25.14 -16.21
CA ALA A 326 21.81 26.51 -16.69
C ALA A 326 20.52 27.18 -17.20
N LEU A 327 19.67 26.45 -17.92
CA LEU A 327 18.38 26.93 -18.38
C LEU A 327 17.48 27.31 -17.21
N LEU A 328 17.37 26.45 -16.19
CA LEU A 328 16.54 26.68 -15.02
C LEU A 328 17.08 27.78 -14.11
N GLN A 329 18.39 27.87 -13.95
CA GLN A 329 19.03 28.97 -13.22
C GLN A 329 18.68 30.32 -13.84
N LYS A 330 18.71 30.42 -15.17
CA LYS A 330 18.43 31.65 -15.89
C LYS A 330 16.93 31.99 -15.97
N LYS A 331 16.08 31.00 -16.27
CA LYS A 331 14.65 31.25 -16.56
C LYS A 331 13.74 31.20 -15.33
N VAL A 332 14.13 30.49 -14.28
CA VAL A 332 13.28 30.28 -13.10
C VAL A 332 13.95 30.82 -11.85
N LEU A 333 15.13 30.29 -11.45
CA LEU A 333 15.77 30.62 -10.19
C LEU A 333 16.13 32.10 -10.11
N PHE A 334 16.60 32.70 -11.21
CA PHE A 334 16.89 34.12 -11.25
C PHE A 334 15.66 34.98 -10.92
N LEU A 335 14.51 34.66 -11.50
CA LEU A 335 13.27 35.42 -11.28
C LEU A 335 12.71 35.23 -9.86
N LEU A 336 12.84 34.01 -9.29
CA LEU A 336 12.41 33.72 -7.93
C LEU A 336 13.34 34.36 -6.88
N LYS A 337 14.66 34.35 -7.12
CA LYS A 337 15.66 34.94 -6.21
C LYS A 337 15.70 36.49 -6.25
N TYR A 338 15.30 37.11 -7.36
CA TYR A 338 15.37 38.56 -7.55
C TYR A 338 14.04 39.17 -8.03
N PRO A 339 12.96 39.13 -7.22
CA PRO A 339 11.63 39.60 -7.60
C PRO A 339 11.61 41.08 -7.96
N GLU A 340 12.44 41.92 -7.33
CA GLU A 340 12.54 43.35 -7.65
C GLU A 340 13.11 43.59 -9.05
N LYS A 341 14.07 42.78 -9.50
CA LYS A 341 14.58 42.83 -10.86
C LYS A 341 13.52 42.38 -11.87
N ALA A 342 12.78 41.31 -11.53
CA ALA A 342 11.68 40.83 -12.36
C ALA A 342 10.64 41.94 -12.58
N LYS A 343 10.20 42.63 -11.53
CA LYS A 343 9.28 43.78 -11.61
C LYS A 343 9.84 44.92 -12.47
N LYS A 344 11.11 45.30 -12.28
CA LYS A 344 11.74 46.36 -13.03
C LYS A 344 11.72 46.12 -14.54
N TYR A 345 11.87 44.87 -14.97
CA TYR A 345 11.88 44.48 -16.38
C TYR A 345 10.51 43.94 -16.87
N ASN A 346 9.46 44.02 -16.05
CA ASN A 346 8.12 43.49 -16.32
C ASN A 346 8.14 41.99 -16.73
N LEU A 347 8.97 41.21 -16.03
CA LEU A 347 9.10 39.77 -16.26
C LEU A 347 8.16 39.03 -15.35
N THR A 348 7.40 38.07 -15.91
CA THR A 348 6.54 37.18 -15.13
C THR A 348 7.25 35.84 -14.93
N PRO A 349 7.42 35.39 -13.68
CA PRO A 349 7.93 34.04 -13.42
C PRO A 349 6.99 32.99 -14.00
N PRO A 350 7.51 31.88 -14.54
CA PRO A 350 6.67 30.77 -14.98
C PRO A 350 5.88 30.17 -13.81
N ASN A 351 4.67 29.67 -14.07
CA ASN A 351 3.81 29.06 -13.05
C ASN A 351 4.25 27.61 -12.74
N GLY A 352 4.77 26.91 -13.72
CA GLY A 352 5.19 25.53 -13.48
C GLY A 352 6.08 24.94 -14.58
N MET A 353 6.59 23.76 -14.26
CA MET A 353 7.46 22.99 -15.14
C MET A 353 7.04 21.52 -15.15
N LEU A 354 7.01 20.91 -16.34
CA LEU A 354 6.83 19.48 -16.53
C LEU A 354 8.19 18.81 -16.78
N LEU A 355 8.54 17.86 -15.91
CA LEU A 355 9.67 16.96 -16.10
C LEU A 355 9.15 15.64 -16.70
N TYR A 356 9.57 15.29 -17.90
CA TYR A 356 9.09 14.08 -18.56
C TYR A 356 10.26 13.25 -19.12
N GLY A 357 10.03 11.95 -19.35
CA GLY A 357 11.04 11.05 -19.90
C GLY A 357 10.96 9.65 -19.34
N PRO A 358 11.87 8.74 -19.71
CA PRO A 358 11.84 7.34 -19.31
C PRO A 358 11.83 7.14 -17.78
N PRO A 359 11.28 6.02 -17.28
CA PRO A 359 11.31 5.70 -15.85
C PRO A 359 12.76 5.52 -15.36
N GLY A 360 13.00 5.80 -14.08
CA GLY A 360 14.32 5.58 -13.46
C GLY A 360 15.39 6.62 -13.79
N CYS A 361 15.10 7.66 -14.58
CA CYS A 361 16.07 8.71 -14.94
C CYS A 361 16.19 9.86 -13.93
N GLY A 362 15.55 9.77 -12.76
CA GLY A 362 15.75 10.71 -11.66
C GLY A 362 14.91 11.98 -11.70
N LYS A 363 13.72 12.00 -12.37
CA LYS A 363 12.84 13.18 -12.47
C LYS A 363 12.42 13.75 -11.12
N THR A 364 11.93 12.92 -10.21
CA THR A 364 11.47 13.32 -8.87
C THR A 364 12.65 13.81 -8.01
N PHE A 365 13.80 13.12 -8.10
CA PHE A 365 15.05 13.55 -7.47
C PHE A 365 15.51 14.92 -7.97
N PHE A 366 15.44 15.16 -9.28
CA PHE A 366 15.79 16.45 -9.88
C PHE A 366 14.87 17.58 -9.39
N ALA A 367 13.56 17.32 -9.26
CA ALA A 367 12.60 18.28 -8.71
C ALA A 367 12.92 18.66 -7.26
N GLU A 368 13.31 17.69 -6.45
CA GLU A 368 13.75 17.92 -5.07
C GLU A 368 15.01 18.80 -5.02
N LYS A 369 16.03 18.46 -5.82
CA LYS A 369 17.29 19.21 -5.87
C LYS A 369 17.12 20.61 -6.47
N PHE A 370 16.16 20.80 -7.35
CA PHE A 370 15.76 22.14 -7.81
C PHE A 370 15.21 22.98 -6.66
N ALA A 371 14.33 22.41 -5.82
CA ALA A 371 13.78 23.15 -4.68
C ALA A 371 14.85 23.51 -3.64
N GLU A 372 15.82 22.62 -3.39
CA GLU A 372 16.99 22.88 -2.56
C GLU A 372 17.83 24.05 -3.11
N GLU A 373 18.17 24.01 -4.42
CA GLU A 373 18.93 25.05 -5.12
C GLU A 373 18.23 26.42 -5.06
N ALA A 374 16.89 26.38 -5.15
CA ALA A 374 16.06 27.58 -5.06
C ALA A 374 15.91 28.10 -3.64
N GLY A 375 16.18 27.28 -2.61
CA GLY A 375 15.92 27.58 -1.19
C GLY A 375 14.44 27.68 -0.85
N LEU A 376 13.59 26.93 -1.58
CA LEU A 376 12.14 26.96 -1.45
C LEU A 376 11.63 25.83 -0.54
N ASN A 377 10.47 26.03 0.06
CA ASN A 377 9.75 24.98 0.74
C ASN A 377 9.28 23.94 -0.27
N TYR A 378 9.51 22.66 -0.01
CA TYR A 378 9.18 21.56 -0.92
C TYR A 378 8.04 20.72 -0.37
N ILE A 379 7.06 20.48 -1.24
CA ILE A 379 5.88 19.64 -0.96
C ILE A 379 5.83 18.58 -2.05
N LEU A 380 6.02 17.31 -1.68
CA LEU A 380 5.87 16.19 -2.61
C LEU A 380 4.46 15.62 -2.50
N ILE A 381 3.76 15.52 -3.62
CA ILE A 381 2.42 14.95 -3.73
C ILE A 381 2.49 13.78 -4.71
N LYS A 382 2.08 12.61 -4.28
CA LYS A 382 1.89 11.46 -5.16
C LYS A 382 0.45 11.42 -5.65
N ALA A 383 0.21 10.79 -6.79
CA ALA A 383 -1.14 10.61 -7.32
C ALA A 383 -2.08 9.95 -6.29
N SER A 384 -1.55 9.04 -5.45
CA SER A 384 -2.26 8.42 -4.33
C SER A 384 -2.76 9.42 -3.27
N ASP A 385 -2.05 10.53 -3.07
CA ASP A 385 -2.35 11.47 -1.98
C ASP A 385 -3.54 12.40 -2.34
N VAL A 386 -3.75 12.64 -3.63
CA VAL A 386 -4.85 13.47 -4.14
C VAL A 386 -6.03 12.61 -4.58
N GLY A 387 -5.78 11.45 -5.18
CA GLY A 387 -6.79 10.53 -5.71
C GLY A 387 -7.51 9.69 -4.65
N SER A 388 -7.15 9.77 -3.38
CA SER A 388 -7.84 9.07 -2.30
C SER A 388 -8.87 9.97 -1.66
N THR A 389 -10.14 9.53 -1.75
CA THR A 389 -11.32 9.98 -1.02
C THR A 389 -12.11 11.16 -1.55
N TYR A 390 -13.33 10.84 -1.95
CA TYR A 390 -14.53 11.67 -2.13
C TYR A 390 -14.71 12.39 -3.46
N ILE A 391 -15.84 12.07 -4.10
CA ILE A 391 -16.43 12.73 -5.28
C ILE A 391 -16.63 14.27 -5.11
N HIS A 392 -16.47 14.79 -3.90
CA HIS A 392 -16.45 16.22 -3.59
C HIS A 392 -15.27 16.64 -2.70
N GLY A 393 -14.31 15.76 -2.41
CA GLY A 393 -13.18 16.01 -1.51
C GLY A 393 -11.87 16.33 -2.21
N SER A 394 -11.63 15.83 -3.40
CA SER A 394 -10.39 16.09 -4.17
C SER A 394 -10.28 17.55 -4.63
N GLN A 395 -11.39 18.19 -5.02
CA GLN A 395 -11.40 19.62 -5.33
C GLN A 395 -11.01 20.45 -4.11
N GLY A 396 -11.59 20.15 -2.94
CA GLY A 396 -11.24 20.82 -1.69
C GLY A 396 -9.78 20.57 -1.27
N LYS A 397 -9.23 19.37 -1.51
CA LYS A 397 -7.83 19.05 -1.21
C LYS A 397 -6.83 19.78 -2.10
N ILE A 398 -7.11 19.89 -3.41
CA ILE A 398 -6.27 20.66 -4.34
C ILE A 398 -6.26 22.13 -3.92
N ALA A 399 -7.43 22.72 -3.64
CA ALA A 399 -7.52 24.10 -3.18
C ALA A 399 -6.81 24.29 -1.83
N GLN A 400 -6.96 23.37 -0.89
CA GLN A 400 -6.28 23.39 0.41
C GLN A 400 -4.76 23.26 0.26
N LEU A 401 -4.26 22.34 -0.58
CA LEU A 401 -2.85 22.17 -0.87
C LEU A 401 -2.22 23.47 -1.38
N PHE A 402 -2.87 24.14 -2.34
CA PHE A 402 -2.39 25.42 -2.84
C PHE A 402 -2.44 26.51 -1.75
N ALA A 403 -3.49 26.56 -0.93
CA ALA A 403 -3.58 27.50 0.18
C ALA A 403 -2.48 27.29 1.24
N GLU A 404 -2.15 26.04 1.57
CA GLU A 404 -1.05 25.70 2.49
C GLU A 404 0.32 26.07 1.88
N ALA A 405 0.51 25.81 0.58
CA ALA A 405 1.71 26.19 -0.14
C ALA A 405 1.88 27.72 -0.19
N GLU A 406 0.80 28.48 -0.37
CA GLU A 406 0.78 29.94 -0.34
C GLU A 406 1.09 30.50 1.05
N ALA A 407 0.52 29.89 2.09
CA ALA A 407 0.79 30.30 3.48
C ALA A 407 2.25 30.12 3.88
N LYS A 408 2.98 29.23 3.22
CA LYS A 408 4.41 28.96 3.40
C LYS A 408 5.26 29.40 2.21
N ALA A 409 4.76 30.31 1.39
CA ALA A 409 5.49 30.83 0.23
C ALA A 409 6.81 31.53 0.67
N PRO A 410 7.88 31.43 -0.13
CA PRO A 410 7.91 30.80 -1.45
C PRO A 410 8.06 29.26 -1.37
N SER A 411 7.26 28.56 -2.16
CA SER A 411 7.13 27.10 -2.09
C SER A 411 7.10 26.43 -3.47
N VAL A 412 7.47 25.15 -3.51
CA VAL A 412 7.37 24.27 -4.69
C VAL A 412 6.43 23.12 -4.36
N ILE A 413 5.40 22.91 -5.17
CA ILE A 413 4.57 21.70 -5.15
C ILE A 413 5.06 20.78 -6.28
N CYS A 414 5.53 19.60 -5.92
CA CYS A 414 5.93 18.56 -6.87
C CYS A 414 4.87 17.46 -6.92
N PHE A 415 4.23 17.29 -8.05
CA PHE A 415 3.29 16.22 -8.33
C PHE A 415 4.01 15.07 -9.04
N ASP A 416 4.16 13.94 -8.36
CA ASP A 416 4.73 12.73 -8.95
C ASP A 416 3.63 11.91 -9.64
N GLU A 417 3.99 11.23 -10.75
CA GLU A 417 3.02 10.55 -11.61
C GLU A 417 1.88 11.47 -12.08
N PHE A 418 2.25 12.64 -12.56
CA PHE A 418 1.33 13.72 -12.89
C PHE A 418 0.27 13.35 -13.94
N ASP A 419 0.58 12.43 -14.86
CA ASP A 419 -0.35 11.87 -15.85
C ASP A 419 -1.55 11.14 -15.20
N ALA A 420 -1.38 10.58 -14.01
CA ALA A 420 -2.47 9.97 -13.26
C ALA A 420 -3.43 11.00 -12.63
N MET A 421 -2.95 12.23 -12.37
CA MET A 421 -3.74 13.31 -11.76
C MET A 421 -4.51 14.15 -12.77
N VAL A 422 -3.94 14.35 -13.95
CA VAL A 422 -4.50 15.22 -15.01
C VAL A 422 -4.55 14.48 -16.35
N PRO A 423 -5.26 13.34 -16.43
CA PRO A 423 -5.33 12.55 -17.65
C PRO A 423 -6.08 13.27 -18.75
N LYS A 424 -5.85 12.86 -20.01
CA LYS A 424 -6.64 13.35 -21.15
C LYS A 424 -8.13 13.12 -20.93
N ARG A 425 -8.92 14.11 -21.29
CA ARG A 425 -10.38 14.04 -21.17
C ARG A 425 -10.96 12.95 -22.05
N THR A 426 -11.79 12.10 -21.46
CA THR A 426 -12.55 11.08 -22.16
C THR A 426 -14.04 11.38 -22.05
N ALA A 427 -14.82 11.02 -23.07
CA ALA A 427 -16.27 11.24 -23.11
C ALA A 427 -17.09 10.24 -22.27
N SER A 428 -16.44 9.39 -21.45
CA SER A 428 -17.10 8.43 -20.57
C SER A 428 -17.63 9.09 -19.30
N GLU A 429 -18.66 8.52 -18.67
CA GLU A 429 -19.23 9.02 -17.39
C GLU A 429 -18.17 9.15 -16.28
N ALA A 430 -17.20 8.23 -16.23
CA ALA A 430 -16.03 8.36 -15.35
C ALA A 430 -15.14 9.56 -15.71
N GLY A 431 -15.11 9.97 -16.97
CA GLY A 431 -14.37 11.14 -17.45
C GLY A 431 -14.96 12.47 -16.97
N VAL A 432 -16.24 12.54 -16.65
CA VAL A 432 -16.89 13.78 -16.17
C VAL A 432 -16.39 14.15 -14.77
N LEU A 433 -16.14 13.20 -13.90
CA LEU A 433 -15.64 13.41 -12.54
C LEU A 433 -14.15 13.80 -12.55
N LEU A 434 -13.33 13.09 -13.31
CA LEU A 434 -11.92 13.44 -13.53
C LEU A 434 -11.79 14.83 -14.17
N ASN A 435 -12.71 15.22 -15.06
CA ASN A 435 -12.73 16.54 -15.65
C ASN A 435 -12.95 17.66 -14.61
N SER A 436 -13.68 17.40 -13.53
CA SER A 436 -13.89 18.39 -12.47
C SER A 436 -12.64 18.61 -11.61
N GLU A 437 -11.86 17.58 -11.34
CA GLU A 437 -10.57 17.65 -10.63
C GLU A 437 -9.53 18.37 -11.48
N VAL A 438 -9.45 18.01 -12.77
CA VAL A 438 -8.58 18.70 -13.73
C VAL A 438 -8.95 20.18 -13.81
N ASN A 439 -10.25 20.53 -13.82
CA ASN A 439 -10.69 21.93 -13.87
C ASN A 439 -10.32 22.70 -12.59
N GLU A 440 -10.44 22.08 -11.40
CA GLU A 440 -9.99 22.70 -10.15
C GLU A 440 -8.47 22.92 -10.17
N PHE A 441 -7.71 21.90 -10.55
CA PHE A 441 -6.27 22.02 -10.72
C PHE A 441 -5.91 23.16 -11.68
N LEU A 442 -6.57 23.24 -12.83
CA LEU A 442 -6.38 24.31 -13.81
C LEU A 442 -6.70 25.71 -13.25
N SER A 443 -7.72 25.78 -12.38
CA SER A 443 -8.08 27.02 -11.67
C SER A 443 -6.98 27.46 -10.72
N GLN A 444 -6.46 26.53 -9.93
CA GLN A 444 -5.40 26.82 -8.94
C GLN A 444 -4.05 27.13 -9.59
N MET A 445 -3.75 26.54 -10.76
CA MET A 445 -2.55 26.83 -11.54
C MET A 445 -2.50 28.26 -12.08
N ASN A 446 -3.65 28.91 -12.30
CA ASN A 446 -3.66 30.25 -12.86
C ASN A 446 -2.97 31.24 -11.90
N ASN A 447 -1.91 31.88 -12.37
CA ASN A 447 -1.12 32.86 -11.62
C ASN A 447 -0.56 32.37 -10.27
N CYS A 448 -0.31 31.06 -10.09
CA CYS A 448 0.22 30.51 -8.84
C CYS A 448 1.61 31.08 -8.52
N SER A 449 2.44 31.40 -9.52
CA SER A 449 3.74 32.04 -9.32
C SER A 449 3.64 33.43 -8.67
N ALA A 450 2.60 34.21 -9.00
CA ALA A 450 2.33 35.50 -8.37
C ALA A 450 1.93 35.35 -6.88
N ARG A 451 1.41 34.18 -6.50
CA ARG A 451 1.10 33.81 -5.10
C ARG A 451 2.27 33.14 -4.38
N GLY A 452 3.46 33.11 -5.00
CA GLY A 452 4.67 32.52 -4.45
C GLY A 452 4.75 31.00 -4.51
N VAL A 453 3.93 30.36 -5.34
CA VAL A 453 3.90 28.90 -5.53
C VAL A 453 4.41 28.55 -6.93
N PHE A 454 5.39 27.63 -7.01
CA PHE A 454 5.87 27.06 -8.26
C PHE A 454 5.47 25.60 -8.35
N VAL A 455 4.94 25.14 -9.48
CA VAL A 455 4.45 23.78 -9.64
C VAL A 455 5.39 22.96 -10.51
N ILE A 456 5.74 21.76 -10.08
CA ILE A 456 6.50 20.78 -10.85
C ILE A 456 5.64 19.52 -11.02
N GLY A 457 5.46 19.05 -12.26
CA GLY A 457 4.88 17.76 -12.56
C GLY A 457 5.95 16.80 -13.06
N THR A 458 5.97 15.55 -12.61
CA THR A 458 6.82 14.50 -13.16
C THR A 458 5.98 13.44 -13.84
N THR A 459 6.39 12.96 -15.02
CA THR A 459 5.66 11.92 -15.74
C THR A 459 6.59 11.04 -16.59
N ASN A 460 6.22 9.78 -16.76
CA ASN A 460 6.82 8.89 -17.73
C ASN A 460 6.11 8.94 -19.09
N GLN A 461 4.89 9.53 -19.16
CA GLN A 461 4.01 9.49 -20.33
C GLN A 461 3.36 10.86 -20.58
N LYS A 462 4.14 11.79 -21.11
CA LYS A 462 3.66 13.16 -21.45
C LYS A 462 2.39 13.16 -22.30
N ASP A 463 2.27 12.19 -23.19
CA ASP A 463 1.15 12.09 -24.13
C ASP A 463 -0.18 11.73 -23.47
N LEU A 464 -0.20 11.29 -22.20
CA LEU A 464 -1.43 11.02 -21.46
C LEU A 464 -1.99 12.24 -20.72
N ILE A 465 -1.23 13.33 -20.59
CA ILE A 465 -1.64 14.53 -19.88
C ILE A 465 -2.66 15.35 -20.71
N ASP A 466 -3.66 15.93 -20.03
CA ASP A 466 -4.61 16.85 -20.66
C ASP A 466 -3.86 18.05 -21.32
N PRO A 467 -4.04 18.29 -22.62
CA PRO A 467 -3.39 19.41 -23.32
C PRO A 467 -3.68 20.79 -22.71
N ALA A 468 -4.79 20.96 -22.00
CA ALA A 468 -5.12 22.20 -21.33
C ALA A 468 -4.14 22.56 -20.20
N VAL A 469 -3.55 21.56 -19.55
CA VAL A 469 -2.55 21.75 -18.49
C VAL A 469 -1.21 22.20 -19.07
N LEU A 470 -0.88 21.73 -20.27
CA LEU A 470 0.40 21.99 -20.95
C LEU A 470 0.45 23.37 -21.67
N ARG A 471 -0.61 24.19 -21.55
CA ARG A 471 -0.66 25.52 -22.18
C ARG A 471 0.16 26.54 -21.41
N THR A 472 0.61 27.57 -22.14
CA THR A 472 1.26 28.75 -21.56
C THR A 472 0.38 29.40 -20.49
N GLY A 473 0.98 29.85 -19.40
CA GLY A 473 0.30 30.37 -18.21
C GLY A 473 -0.02 29.28 -17.17
N ARG A 474 0.45 28.04 -17.38
CA ARG A 474 0.29 26.89 -16.48
C ARG A 474 1.60 26.12 -16.36
N MET A 475 1.77 25.02 -17.10
CA MET A 475 3.06 24.34 -17.21
C MET A 475 3.88 24.99 -18.34
N ASP A 476 4.51 26.10 -18.04
CA ASP A 476 5.21 26.94 -19.01
C ASP A 476 6.49 26.31 -19.56
N LEU A 477 7.12 25.46 -18.79
CA LEU A 477 8.36 24.82 -19.13
C LEU A 477 8.18 23.31 -19.27
N HIS A 478 8.65 22.75 -20.37
CA HIS A 478 8.68 21.31 -20.59
C HIS A 478 10.15 20.88 -20.71
N VAL A 479 10.61 20.07 -19.77
CA VAL A 479 12.00 19.63 -19.66
C VAL A 479 12.05 18.13 -19.77
N GLU A 480 12.78 17.63 -20.74
CA GLU A 480 13.01 16.20 -20.93
C GLU A 480 14.20 15.75 -20.07
N ILE A 481 13.96 14.73 -19.21
CA ILE A 481 14.99 14.03 -18.45
C ILE A 481 15.16 12.66 -19.12
N GLY A 482 16.11 12.58 -20.05
CA GLY A 482 16.39 11.37 -20.81
C GLY A 482 17.30 10.38 -20.10
N ALA A 483 17.67 9.32 -20.82
CA ALA A 483 18.71 8.40 -20.36
C ALA A 483 20.04 9.15 -20.15
N PRO A 484 20.81 8.83 -19.09
CA PRO A 484 22.07 9.48 -18.84
C PRO A 484 23.08 9.16 -19.97
N ASP A 485 23.76 10.18 -20.48
CA ASP A 485 24.86 10.04 -21.42
C ASP A 485 26.11 9.44 -20.73
N LEU A 486 27.15 9.16 -21.48
CA LEU A 486 28.39 8.55 -20.99
C LEU A 486 28.97 9.32 -19.79
N LEU A 487 29.09 10.64 -19.93
CA LEU A 487 29.67 11.50 -18.91
C LEU A 487 28.79 11.56 -17.64
N THR A 488 27.49 11.59 -17.84
CA THR A 488 26.53 11.56 -16.73
C THR A 488 26.57 10.22 -16.00
N ARG A 489 26.66 9.08 -16.73
CA ARG A 489 26.78 7.77 -16.07
C ARG A 489 28.06 7.67 -15.25
N LYS A 490 29.20 8.14 -15.77
CA LYS A 490 30.44 8.24 -15.00
C LYS A 490 30.24 9.03 -13.70
N LYS A 491 29.73 10.25 -13.80
CA LYS A 491 29.45 11.10 -12.62
C LYS A 491 28.49 10.43 -11.63
N ILE A 492 27.51 9.64 -12.09
CA ILE A 492 26.60 8.90 -11.23
C ILE A 492 27.35 7.79 -10.48
N PHE A 493 28.24 7.04 -11.15
CA PHE A 493 29.10 6.07 -10.48
C PHE A 493 30.01 6.74 -9.46
N ASP A 494 30.68 7.82 -9.84
CA ASP A 494 31.56 8.58 -8.93
C ASP A 494 30.79 9.04 -7.69
N LEU A 495 29.57 9.56 -7.86
CA LEU A 495 28.72 10.03 -6.76
C LEU A 495 28.35 8.90 -5.79
N TYR A 496 27.87 7.77 -6.31
CA TYR A 496 27.42 6.65 -5.46
C TYR A 496 28.57 5.89 -4.81
N LEU A 497 29.75 5.89 -5.42
CA LEU A 497 30.95 5.23 -4.88
C LEU A 497 31.72 6.10 -3.87
N SER A 498 31.58 7.43 -3.94
CA SER A 498 32.35 8.37 -3.13
C SER A 498 32.23 8.18 -1.62
N SER A 499 31.11 7.65 -1.13
CA SER A 499 30.83 7.42 0.28
C SER A 499 31.08 5.97 0.75
N ARG A 500 31.66 5.12 -0.10
CA ARG A 500 31.83 3.69 0.13
C ARG A 500 33.30 3.27 0.14
N PRO A 501 33.66 2.22 0.89
CA PRO A 501 35.00 1.66 0.81
C PRO A 501 35.20 1.01 -0.56
N CYS A 502 36.04 1.61 -1.40
CA CYS A 502 36.28 1.19 -2.77
C CYS A 502 37.75 0.90 -3.01
N SER A 503 38.07 -0.03 -3.90
CA SER A 503 39.44 -0.35 -4.31
C SER A 503 39.52 -0.62 -5.81
N GLY A 504 40.37 0.16 -6.49
CA GLY A 504 40.77 -0.09 -7.90
C GLY A 504 39.62 0.02 -8.91
N ILE A 505 38.72 1.02 -8.76
CA ILE A 505 37.55 1.18 -9.63
C ILE A 505 37.86 2.12 -10.80
N ASP A 506 37.55 1.68 -12.01
CA ASP A 506 37.56 2.45 -13.27
C ASP A 506 36.13 2.83 -13.65
N THR A 507 35.70 4.05 -13.29
CA THR A 507 34.35 4.56 -13.58
C THR A 507 34.15 4.91 -15.05
N ASP A 508 35.21 5.15 -15.82
CA ASP A 508 35.11 5.34 -17.29
C ASP A 508 34.66 4.05 -17.96
N ARG A 509 35.32 2.94 -17.63
CA ARG A 509 34.93 1.62 -18.11
C ARG A 509 33.51 1.22 -17.68
N LEU A 510 33.13 1.47 -16.42
CA LEU A 510 31.78 1.19 -15.96
C LEU A 510 30.73 2.01 -16.75
N ALA A 511 31.02 3.26 -17.05
CA ALA A 511 30.15 4.10 -17.87
C ALA A 511 30.01 3.59 -19.31
N GLU A 512 31.10 3.05 -19.90
CA GLU A 512 31.08 2.47 -21.24
C GLU A 512 30.17 1.23 -21.32
N ILE A 513 30.32 0.30 -20.39
CA ILE A 513 29.61 -0.99 -20.42
C ILE A 513 28.13 -0.88 -19.94
N THR A 514 27.72 0.26 -19.39
CA THR A 514 26.36 0.52 -18.95
C THR A 514 25.56 1.39 -19.92
N GLN A 515 25.79 1.25 -21.21
CA GLN A 515 25.02 1.94 -22.24
C GLN A 515 23.50 1.61 -22.09
N ASN A 516 22.65 2.62 -22.18
CA ASN A 516 21.18 2.51 -21.98
C ASN A 516 20.72 2.15 -20.55
N PHE A 517 21.59 2.22 -19.56
CA PHE A 517 21.17 2.06 -18.16
C PHE A 517 20.62 3.38 -17.62
N SER A 518 19.55 3.28 -16.85
CA SER A 518 18.98 4.41 -16.14
C SER A 518 19.79 4.76 -14.89
N SER A 519 19.55 5.95 -14.30
CA SER A 519 20.17 6.33 -13.02
C SER A 519 19.81 5.35 -11.89
N SER A 520 18.59 4.80 -11.92
CA SER A 520 18.14 3.79 -10.96
C SER A 520 18.84 2.44 -11.15
N ASP A 521 19.16 2.05 -12.40
CA ASP A 521 19.93 0.83 -12.66
C ASP A 521 21.34 0.95 -12.10
N ILE A 522 22.01 2.09 -12.31
CA ILE A 522 23.34 2.34 -11.77
C ILE A 522 23.34 2.34 -10.25
N SER A 523 22.35 2.98 -9.63
CA SER A 523 22.18 2.96 -8.17
C SER A 523 22.03 1.53 -7.64
N TYR A 524 21.23 0.71 -8.31
CA TYR A 524 21.05 -0.69 -7.93
C TYR A 524 22.37 -1.47 -8.03
N ILE A 525 23.10 -1.35 -9.14
CA ILE A 525 24.40 -2.03 -9.37
C ILE A 525 25.38 -1.71 -8.24
N VAL A 526 25.52 -0.43 -7.92
CA VAL A 526 26.43 0.01 -6.86
C VAL A 526 25.97 -0.49 -5.48
N ASN A 527 24.66 -0.56 -5.22
CA ASN A 527 24.13 -1.10 -3.98
C ASN A 527 24.32 -2.61 -3.87
N ASP A 528 24.11 -3.35 -4.97
CA ASP A 528 24.26 -4.80 -5.05
C ASP A 528 25.74 -5.19 -4.82
N ALA A 529 26.67 -4.57 -5.52
CA ALA A 529 28.10 -4.78 -5.31
C ALA A 529 28.55 -4.42 -3.88
N ALA A 530 28.02 -3.34 -3.32
CA ALA A 530 28.31 -2.95 -1.95
C ALA A 530 27.74 -3.92 -0.91
N MET A 531 26.58 -4.54 -1.18
CA MET A 531 26.01 -5.56 -0.31
C MET A 531 26.89 -6.81 -0.27
N VAL A 532 27.40 -7.27 -1.43
CA VAL A 532 28.34 -8.41 -1.50
C VAL A 532 29.62 -8.07 -0.77
N ALA A 533 30.21 -6.88 -1.00
CA ALA A 533 31.41 -6.42 -0.33
C ALA A 533 31.25 -6.37 1.21
N ALA A 534 30.12 -5.85 1.68
CA ALA A 534 29.79 -5.81 3.11
C ALA A 534 29.62 -7.21 3.72
N PHE A 535 29.00 -8.16 2.98
CA PHE A 535 28.84 -9.53 3.43
C PHE A 535 30.19 -10.26 3.60
N THR A 536 31.17 -9.93 2.73
CA THR A 536 32.52 -10.52 2.76
C THR A 536 33.55 -9.69 3.55
N ASP A 537 33.10 -8.64 4.25
CA ASP A 537 33.95 -7.66 4.96
C ASP A 537 35.10 -7.12 4.10
N SER A 538 34.79 -6.78 2.84
CA SER A 538 35.75 -6.32 1.83
C SER A 538 35.38 -4.96 1.26
N ALA A 539 36.28 -4.35 0.48
CA ALA A 539 35.97 -3.15 -0.30
C ALA A 539 35.20 -3.50 -1.57
N VAL A 540 34.42 -2.55 -2.09
CA VAL A 540 33.81 -2.66 -3.41
C VAL A 540 34.90 -2.64 -4.47
N THR A 541 34.94 -3.67 -5.34
CA THR A 541 35.92 -3.83 -6.40
C THR A 541 35.29 -3.68 -7.77
N GLN A 542 36.12 -3.47 -8.79
CA GLN A 542 35.69 -3.42 -10.19
C GLN A 542 34.96 -4.70 -10.60
N GLU A 543 35.45 -5.87 -10.17
CA GLU A 543 34.91 -7.18 -10.51
C GLU A 543 33.47 -7.34 -9.97
N LEU A 544 33.22 -6.97 -8.71
CA LEU A 544 31.88 -7.00 -8.11
C LEU A 544 30.87 -6.12 -8.85
N LEU A 545 31.30 -4.93 -9.30
CA LEU A 545 30.46 -4.03 -10.09
C LEU A 545 30.18 -4.60 -11.48
N GLU A 546 31.18 -5.15 -12.16
CA GLU A 546 31.00 -5.77 -13.49
C GLU A 546 30.14 -7.05 -13.41
N ASP A 547 30.23 -7.83 -12.32
CA ASP A 547 29.36 -8.98 -12.07
C ASP A 547 27.91 -8.54 -11.88
N SER A 548 27.66 -7.52 -11.08
CA SER A 548 26.32 -6.96 -10.88
C SER A 548 25.74 -6.40 -12.20
N ILE A 549 26.58 -5.78 -13.06
CA ILE A 549 26.18 -5.31 -14.40
C ILE A 549 25.77 -6.49 -15.29
N ARG A 550 26.55 -7.58 -15.30
CA ARG A 550 26.25 -8.77 -16.13
C ARG A 550 24.92 -9.42 -15.75
N ASN A 551 24.58 -9.40 -14.48
CA ASN A 551 23.36 -10.04 -13.95
C ASN A 551 22.11 -9.16 -14.07
N ARG A 552 22.24 -7.88 -14.49
CA ARG A 552 21.10 -6.97 -14.60
C ARG A 552 20.88 -6.50 -16.04
N PRO A 553 19.72 -6.81 -16.66
CA PRO A 553 19.35 -6.22 -17.93
C PRO A 553 19.07 -4.72 -17.79
N SER A 554 19.41 -3.93 -18.81
CA SER A 554 19.05 -2.51 -18.87
C SER A 554 17.53 -2.31 -18.79
N SER A 555 17.09 -1.35 -18.00
CA SER A 555 15.67 -0.96 -17.90
C SER A 555 15.19 -0.13 -19.09
N LEU A 556 16.10 0.47 -19.86
CA LEU A 556 15.79 1.30 -21.01
C LEU A 556 15.99 0.51 -22.31
N LYS A 557 15.04 0.63 -23.24
CA LYS A 557 15.21 0.06 -24.58
C LYS A 557 16.30 0.81 -25.35
N PRO A 558 17.10 0.13 -26.21
CA PRO A 558 18.04 0.82 -27.09
C PRO A 558 17.31 1.89 -27.91
N SER A 559 17.86 3.09 -27.98
CA SER A 559 17.38 4.15 -28.85
C SER A 559 17.67 3.78 -30.30
N GLY A 560 16.77 3.09 -30.96
CA GLY A 560 16.92 2.66 -32.35
C GLY A 560 16.04 1.46 -32.67
N ASP A 561 14.71 1.67 -32.69
CA ASP A 561 13.76 0.95 -33.57
C ASP A 561 12.35 1.50 -33.39
N MET A 562 12.12 2.66 -34.00
CA MET A 562 10.76 3.06 -34.37
C MET A 562 10.42 2.45 -35.73
N ASN A 563 10.34 1.12 -35.84
CA ASN A 563 9.59 0.42 -36.88
C ASN A 563 9.76 -1.09 -36.76
N THR A 564 8.96 -1.70 -35.94
CA THR A 564 8.44 -3.04 -36.23
C THR A 564 7.17 -3.27 -35.39
N ARG A 565 6.05 -2.92 -36.00
CA ARG A 565 4.76 -3.48 -35.62
C ARG A 565 4.83 -5.00 -35.82
N ARG A 566 5.11 -5.76 -34.79
CA ARG A 566 4.73 -7.17 -34.74
C ARG A 566 3.30 -7.27 -34.25
N LYS A 567 2.40 -7.54 -35.20
CA LYS A 567 1.11 -8.18 -34.97
C LYS A 567 1.40 -9.50 -34.23
N ILE A 568 0.95 -9.62 -32.99
CA ILE A 568 0.71 -10.90 -32.39
C ILE A 568 -0.83 -11.02 -32.33
N GLY A 569 -1.36 -11.80 -33.25
CA GLY A 569 -2.68 -12.38 -33.12
C GLY A 569 -2.59 -13.60 -32.21
N PHE A 570 -3.64 -13.78 -31.48
CA PHE A 570 -4.33 -14.78 -30.70
C PHE A 570 -4.52 -14.34 -29.24
#